data_e9b21972d1052150e1150ff157ebf17e
#
_entry.id   e9b21972d1052150e1150ff157ebf17e
#
_cell.length_a   1.000
_cell.length_b   1.000
_cell.length_c   1.000
_cell.angle_alpha   90.00
_cell.angle_beta   90.00
_cell.angle_gamma   90.00
#
_symmetry.space_group_name_H-M   'P 1'
#
loop_
_entity.id
_entity.type
_entity.pdbx_description
1 polymer ?
#
loop_
_entity_poly.entity_id
_entity_poly.type
_entity_poly.pdbx_seq_one_letter_code
_entity_poly.pdbx_strand_id
1 'polypeptide(L)'
;MNNYRLLPLVAVVVGVCCLGYALAGEVKLIANSSVKADTISPSEIRRVFLEENNSLRDGTHVEPVLEKDGAAHQAFLREYLGRTDDDLQTYYRALAFTGRGSMPKQLGSDAEVVAYVAKTRGAIGYVSAETSAEGVKTLAIEDARNSAERKLITRVEPAYPETLKQLKIGGTVRLQLTVTPKGNVENVQLLGGNPILGEAATNAVKRWVYTPNHSRTTTEVSILFDPSR
;
A
#
# COMPACT_ATOMS: atom_id res chain seq x y z
N MET A 1 50.97 60.82 -1.09
CA MET A 1 49.87 60.93 -2.07
C MET A 1 49.40 59.51 -2.35
N ASN A 2 48.41 58.98 -1.61
CA ASN A 2 47.92 57.64 -1.71
C ASN A 2 46.57 57.67 -2.39
N ASN A 3 46.48 57.13 -3.59
CA ASN A 3 45.24 56.92 -4.30
C ASN A 3 44.69 55.51 -4.02
N TYR A 4 43.73 55.41 -3.10
CA TYR A 4 42.91 54.20 -2.92
C TYR A 4 41.78 54.21 -3.97
N ARG A 5 41.90 53.33 -4.97
CA ARG A 5 40.80 53.06 -5.91
C ARG A 5 39.78 52.17 -5.21
N LEU A 6 38.59 52.71 -4.96
CA LEU A 6 37.38 51.96 -4.54
C LEU A 6 36.91 51.08 -5.70
N LEU A 7 36.96 49.77 -5.53
CA LEU A 7 36.23 48.80 -6.39
C LEU A 7 34.80 48.70 -5.89
N PRO A 8 33.80 48.72 -6.76
CA PRO A 8 32.43 48.49 -6.36
C PRO A 8 32.19 46.99 -6.10
N LEU A 9 31.68 46.71 -4.91
CA LEU A 9 31.22 45.42 -4.48
C LEU A 9 29.96 45.07 -5.26
N VAL A 10 30.05 44.20 -6.26
CA VAL A 10 28.89 43.64 -6.96
C VAL A 10 28.28 42.57 -6.07
N ALA A 11 27.19 42.90 -5.40
CA ALA A 11 26.35 41.95 -4.67
C ALA A 11 25.58 41.08 -5.67
N VAL A 12 26.07 39.85 -5.89
CA VAL A 12 25.30 38.84 -6.60
C VAL A 12 24.21 38.32 -5.67
N VAL A 13 22.98 38.83 -5.86
CA VAL A 13 21.79 38.27 -5.25
C VAL A 13 21.48 36.97 -5.98
N VAL A 14 21.89 35.85 -5.40
CA VAL A 14 21.43 34.54 -5.81
C VAL A 14 19.98 34.40 -5.35
N GLY A 15 19.07 34.69 -6.27
CA GLY A 15 17.67 34.40 -6.10
C GLY A 15 17.50 32.87 -6.03
N VAL A 16 17.35 32.34 -4.81
CA VAL A 16 16.87 30.97 -4.59
C VAL A 16 15.43 30.95 -5.07
N CYS A 17 15.24 30.54 -6.32
CA CYS A 17 13.94 30.22 -6.86
C CYS A 17 13.50 28.94 -6.16
N CYS A 18 12.77 29.07 -5.02
CA CYS A 18 12.00 27.99 -4.44
C CYS A 18 10.95 27.60 -5.49
N LEU A 19 11.31 26.66 -6.37
CA LEU A 19 10.34 25.87 -7.10
C LEU A 19 9.50 25.16 -6.04
N GLY A 20 8.37 25.79 -5.71
CA GLY A 20 7.31 25.13 -4.95
C GLY A 20 6.91 23.89 -5.75
N TYR A 21 7.42 22.74 -5.34
CA TYR A 21 6.79 21.50 -5.71
C TYR A 21 5.37 21.60 -5.15
N ALA A 22 4.40 21.88 -6.02
CA ALA A 22 3.01 21.64 -5.73
C ALA A 22 2.93 20.15 -5.38
N LEU A 23 2.89 19.84 -4.08
CA LEU A 23 2.55 18.52 -3.58
C LEU A 23 1.18 18.20 -4.19
N ALA A 24 1.17 17.32 -5.19
CA ALA A 24 -0.07 16.81 -5.76
C ALA A 24 -0.87 16.26 -4.58
N GLY A 25 -2.08 16.80 -4.40
CA GLY A 25 -2.90 16.72 -3.21
C GLY A 25 -2.81 15.38 -2.49
N GLU A 26 -2.22 15.39 -1.31
CA GLU A 26 -2.32 14.26 -0.38
C GLU A 26 -3.79 14.03 -0.06
N VAL A 27 -4.21 12.78 -0.13
CA VAL A 27 -5.55 12.37 0.29
C VAL A 27 -5.48 11.71 1.65
N LYS A 28 -6.52 11.91 2.46
CA LYS A 28 -6.74 11.15 3.68
C LYS A 28 -7.99 10.29 3.57
N LEU A 29 -7.91 9.09 4.10
CA LEU A 29 -9.05 8.19 4.20
C LEU A 29 -9.82 8.48 5.47
N ILE A 30 -11.13 8.56 5.32
CA ILE A 30 -12.08 8.78 6.41
C ILE A 30 -13.08 7.64 6.47
N ALA A 31 -13.51 7.31 7.67
CA ALA A 31 -14.50 6.28 7.93
C ALA A 31 -15.52 6.71 8.96
N ASN A 32 -16.68 6.10 8.93
CA ASN A 32 -17.66 6.26 10.00
C ASN A 32 -17.10 5.73 11.32
N SER A 33 -17.47 6.32 12.45
CA SER A 33 -17.04 5.91 13.78
C SER A 33 -17.36 4.46 14.15
N SER A 34 -18.31 3.83 13.43
CA SER A 34 -18.65 2.41 13.59
C SER A 34 -17.61 1.45 12.99
N VAL A 35 -16.70 1.94 12.14
CA VAL A 35 -15.59 1.16 11.60
C VAL A 35 -14.53 0.99 12.69
N LYS A 36 -14.24 -0.25 13.05
CA LYS A 36 -13.32 -0.56 14.17
C LYS A 36 -11.85 -0.32 13.82
N ALA A 37 -11.47 -0.56 12.57
CA ALA A 37 -10.10 -0.40 12.11
C ALA A 37 -9.58 1.03 12.31
N ASP A 38 -8.34 1.18 12.78
CA ASP A 38 -7.62 2.46 12.86
C ASP A 38 -6.66 2.63 11.68
N THR A 39 -6.31 1.54 11.03
CA THR A 39 -5.39 1.50 9.89
C THR A 39 -6.00 0.73 8.73
N ILE A 40 -5.58 1.05 7.53
CA ILE A 40 -5.97 0.35 6.30
C ILE A 40 -4.76 0.22 5.37
N SER A 41 -4.56 -0.94 4.77
CA SER A 41 -3.48 -1.14 3.81
C SER A 41 -3.87 -0.71 2.39
N PRO A 42 -2.91 -0.35 1.53
CA PRO A 42 -3.19 -0.04 0.13
C PRO A 42 -3.92 -1.16 -0.63
N SER A 43 -3.64 -2.41 -0.27
CA SER A 43 -4.33 -3.57 -0.86
C SER A 43 -5.80 -3.69 -0.42
N GLU A 44 -6.12 -3.31 0.81
CA GLU A 44 -7.52 -3.24 1.29
C GLU A 44 -8.26 -2.08 0.66
N ILE A 45 -7.63 -0.90 0.54
CA ILE A 45 -8.19 0.23 -0.18
C ILE A 45 -8.62 -0.21 -1.58
N ARG A 46 -7.68 -0.83 -2.32
CA ARG A 46 -7.95 -1.29 -3.68
C ARG A 46 -9.13 -2.27 -3.74
N ARG A 47 -9.15 -3.30 -2.88
CA ARG A 47 -10.23 -4.31 -2.87
C ARG A 47 -11.58 -3.71 -2.50
N VAL A 48 -11.64 -2.82 -1.53
CA VAL A 48 -12.86 -2.16 -1.08
C VAL A 48 -13.40 -1.24 -2.18
N PHE A 49 -12.57 -0.35 -2.70
CA PHE A 49 -13.01 0.62 -3.71
C PHE A 49 -13.19 0.01 -5.11
N LEU A 50 -12.72 -1.18 -5.38
CA LEU A 50 -13.05 -1.93 -6.59
C LEU A 50 -14.18 -2.95 -6.39
N GLU A 51 -14.87 -2.92 -5.25
CA GLU A 51 -15.98 -3.85 -4.93
C GLU A 51 -15.59 -5.34 -5.01
N GLU A 52 -14.29 -5.64 -4.85
CA GLU A 52 -13.80 -7.03 -4.81
C GLU A 52 -14.09 -7.68 -3.45
N ASN A 53 -14.05 -6.90 -2.39
CA ASN A 53 -14.37 -7.34 -1.03
C ASN A 53 -14.70 -6.12 -0.14
N ASN A 54 -15.92 -6.04 0.34
CA ASN A 54 -16.43 -4.96 1.18
C ASN A 54 -16.21 -5.22 2.68
N SER A 55 -15.20 -6.03 3.04
CA SER A 55 -14.83 -6.29 4.43
C SER A 55 -13.35 -6.03 4.66
N LEU A 56 -13.03 -5.33 5.74
CA LEU A 56 -11.67 -5.11 6.21
C LEU A 56 -11.13 -6.38 6.90
N ARG A 57 -9.83 -6.41 7.20
CA ARG A 57 -9.16 -7.55 7.88
C ARG A 57 -9.76 -7.91 9.24
N ASP A 58 -10.32 -6.92 9.94
CA ASP A 58 -10.98 -7.11 11.22
C ASP A 58 -12.42 -7.66 11.10
N GLY A 59 -12.88 -7.95 9.88
CA GLY A 59 -14.22 -8.43 9.57
C GLY A 59 -15.27 -7.31 9.53
N THR A 60 -14.90 -6.05 9.69
CA THR A 60 -15.84 -4.93 9.58
C THR A 60 -16.26 -4.77 8.12
N HIS A 61 -17.58 -4.86 7.87
CA HIS A 61 -18.14 -4.54 6.57
C HIS A 61 -18.14 -3.04 6.33
N VAL A 62 -17.68 -2.61 5.16
CA VAL A 62 -17.56 -1.21 4.78
C VAL A 62 -18.28 -0.90 3.46
N GLU A 63 -18.77 0.31 3.34
CA GLU A 63 -19.42 0.85 2.15
C GLU A 63 -18.54 1.96 1.56
N PRO A 64 -17.89 1.75 0.40
CA PRO A 64 -17.06 2.76 -0.21
C PRO A 64 -17.88 3.90 -0.81
N VAL A 65 -17.34 5.13 -0.70
CA VAL A 65 -17.92 6.35 -1.27
C VAL A 65 -16.83 7.05 -2.07
N LEU A 66 -17.17 7.46 -3.28
CA LEU A 66 -16.28 8.16 -4.19
C LEU A 66 -16.62 9.66 -4.22
N GLU A 67 -15.62 10.48 -4.36
CA GLU A 67 -15.79 11.83 -4.87
C GLU A 67 -15.95 11.77 -6.40
N LYS A 68 -16.82 12.60 -6.97
CA LYS A 68 -17.12 12.56 -8.39
C LYS A 68 -16.01 13.17 -9.25
N ASP A 69 -15.46 14.30 -8.81
CA ASP A 69 -14.44 15.09 -9.49
C ASP A 69 -13.51 15.70 -8.45
N GLY A 70 -12.41 16.27 -8.89
CA GLY A 70 -11.52 17.06 -8.03
C GLY A 70 -10.10 16.51 -7.92
N ALA A 71 -9.25 17.29 -7.27
CA ALA A 71 -7.83 16.96 -7.11
C ALA A 71 -7.64 15.75 -6.18
N ALA A 72 -8.45 15.64 -5.12
CA ALA A 72 -8.43 14.51 -4.20
C ALA A 72 -8.82 13.20 -4.91
N HIS A 73 -9.86 13.25 -5.75
CA HIS A 73 -10.27 12.10 -6.55
C HIS A 73 -9.16 11.62 -7.50
N GLN A 74 -8.59 12.53 -8.28
CA GLN A 74 -7.52 12.19 -9.22
C GLN A 74 -6.27 11.66 -8.49
N ALA A 75 -5.91 12.24 -7.35
CA ALA A 75 -4.80 11.77 -6.54
C ALA A 75 -5.06 10.37 -5.99
N PHE A 76 -6.27 10.13 -5.46
CA PHE A 76 -6.69 8.83 -4.96
C PHE A 76 -6.66 7.73 -6.04
N LEU A 77 -7.21 8.01 -7.22
CA LEU A 77 -7.22 7.06 -8.34
C LEU A 77 -5.81 6.67 -8.76
N ARG A 78 -4.94 7.67 -8.91
CA ARG A 78 -3.55 7.45 -9.35
C ARG A 78 -2.76 6.68 -8.31
N GLU A 79 -2.88 7.05 -7.03
CA GLU A 79 -2.04 6.52 -5.96
C GLU A 79 -2.47 5.12 -5.51
N TYR A 80 -3.79 4.92 -5.31
CA TYR A 80 -4.29 3.69 -4.71
C TYR A 80 -4.88 2.71 -5.71
N LEU A 81 -5.56 3.18 -6.75
CA LEU A 81 -6.22 2.30 -7.72
C LEU A 81 -5.37 2.06 -8.99
N GLY A 82 -4.44 2.97 -9.31
CA GLY A 82 -3.63 2.91 -10.53
C GLY A 82 -4.50 2.98 -11.79
N ARG A 83 -5.58 3.78 -11.76
CA ARG A 83 -6.57 3.92 -12.84
C ARG A 83 -6.84 5.40 -13.12
N THR A 84 -7.34 5.66 -14.33
CA THR A 84 -7.99 6.93 -14.66
C THR A 84 -9.47 6.88 -14.29
N ASP A 85 -10.15 8.03 -14.30
CA ASP A 85 -11.60 8.07 -14.07
C ASP A 85 -12.37 7.30 -15.15
N ASP A 86 -12.00 7.44 -16.42
CA ASP A 86 -12.60 6.71 -17.54
C ASP A 86 -12.45 5.19 -17.40
N ASP A 87 -11.26 4.71 -16.95
CA ASP A 87 -11.02 3.30 -16.68
C ASP A 87 -11.91 2.80 -15.53
N LEU A 88 -12.06 3.61 -14.48
CA LEU A 88 -12.88 3.27 -13.33
C LEU A 88 -14.37 3.20 -13.71
N GLN A 89 -14.86 4.17 -14.47
CA GLN A 89 -16.22 4.19 -15.00
C GLN A 89 -16.52 2.95 -15.86
N THR A 90 -15.57 2.61 -16.74
CA THR A 90 -15.68 1.41 -17.59
C THR A 90 -15.69 0.14 -16.76
N TYR A 91 -14.85 0.06 -15.75
CA TYR A 91 -14.80 -1.06 -14.81
C TYR A 91 -16.12 -1.25 -14.08
N TYR A 92 -16.71 -0.22 -13.49
CA TYR A 92 -17.97 -0.33 -12.77
C TYR A 92 -19.17 -0.64 -13.69
N ARG A 93 -19.18 -0.13 -14.92
CA ARG A 93 -20.18 -0.53 -15.92
C ARG A 93 -20.13 -2.03 -16.23
N ALA A 94 -18.93 -2.57 -16.40
CA ALA A 94 -18.74 -4.00 -16.62
C ALA A 94 -19.15 -4.82 -15.37
N LEU A 95 -18.83 -4.34 -14.18
CA LEU A 95 -19.19 -4.98 -12.91
C LEU A 95 -20.72 -5.04 -12.74
N ALA A 96 -21.42 -3.93 -12.99
CA ALA A 96 -22.87 -3.85 -12.94
C ALA A 96 -23.54 -4.75 -14.01
N PHE A 97 -23.00 -4.75 -15.24
CA PHE A 97 -23.51 -5.60 -16.32
C PHE A 97 -23.41 -7.10 -16.00
N THR A 98 -22.37 -7.50 -15.29
CA THR A 98 -22.17 -8.92 -14.87
C THR A 98 -22.89 -9.27 -13.58
N GLY A 99 -23.58 -8.32 -12.94
CA GLY A 99 -24.28 -8.53 -11.66
C GLY A 99 -23.35 -8.80 -10.47
N ARG A 100 -22.05 -8.50 -10.59
CA ARG A 100 -21.05 -8.76 -9.54
C ARG A 100 -20.91 -7.63 -8.53
N GLY A 101 -21.45 -6.46 -8.81
CA GLY A 101 -21.39 -5.30 -7.94
C GLY A 101 -22.02 -4.08 -8.61
N SER A 102 -21.96 -2.96 -7.96
CA SER A 102 -22.48 -1.68 -8.43
C SER A 102 -21.43 -0.60 -8.25
N MET A 103 -21.63 0.52 -8.93
CA MET A 103 -20.80 1.69 -8.70
C MET A 103 -21.04 2.24 -7.30
N PRO A 104 -20.00 2.46 -6.50
CA PRO A 104 -20.14 3.15 -5.22
C PRO A 104 -20.81 4.51 -5.37
N LYS A 105 -21.42 4.96 -4.29
CA LYS A 105 -22.04 6.29 -4.27
C LYS A 105 -21.01 7.36 -4.59
N GLN A 106 -21.34 8.26 -5.52
CA GLN A 106 -20.52 9.41 -5.87
C GLN A 106 -21.10 10.69 -5.26
N LEU A 107 -20.23 11.52 -4.71
CA LEU A 107 -20.54 12.79 -4.06
C LEU A 107 -19.73 13.91 -4.70
N GLY A 108 -20.29 15.12 -4.71
CA GLY A 108 -19.75 16.23 -5.50
C GLY A 108 -18.63 17.03 -4.82
N SER A 109 -18.34 16.78 -3.54
CA SER A 109 -17.31 17.52 -2.80
C SER A 109 -16.86 16.79 -1.54
N ASP A 110 -15.67 17.13 -1.05
CA ASP A 110 -15.12 16.69 0.23
C ASP A 110 -16.13 16.86 1.38
N ALA A 111 -16.80 18.01 1.45
CA ALA A 111 -17.78 18.29 2.50
C ALA A 111 -18.98 17.33 2.47
N GLU A 112 -19.43 16.97 1.27
CA GLU A 112 -20.50 15.98 1.10
C GLU A 112 -20.00 14.58 1.49
N VAL A 113 -18.76 14.23 1.16
CA VAL A 113 -18.15 12.96 1.56
C VAL A 113 -18.06 12.88 3.08
N VAL A 114 -17.55 13.90 3.77
CA VAL A 114 -17.50 13.96 5.23
C VAL A 114 -18.91 13.82 5.83
N ALA A 115 -19.87 14.59 5.34
CA ALA A 115 -21.24 14.57 5.85
C ALA A 115 -21.93 13.22 5.66
N TYR A 116 -21.69 12.55 4.54
CA TYR A 116 -22.22 11.22 4.25
C TYR A 116 -21.57 10.15 5.15
N VAL A 117 -20.24 10.14 5.22
CA VAL A 117 -19.48 9.19 6.04
C VAL A 117 -19.85 9.34 7.52
N ALA A 118 -20.03 10.56 8.03
CA ALA A 118 -20.44 10.78 9.41
C ALA A 118 -21.80 10.14 9.74
N LYS A 119 -22.74 10.16 8.81
CA LYS A 119 -24.12 9.69 9.01
C LYS A 119 -24.35 8.22 8.66
N THR A 120 -23.52 7.64 7.80
CA THR A 120 -23.72 6.30 7.24
C THR A 120 -22.84 5.29 7.94
N ARG A 121 -23.44 4.34 8.62
CA ARG A 121 -22.72 3.27 9.32
C ARG A 121 -21.91 2.43 8.34
N GLY A 122 -20.63 2.21 8.65
CA GLY A 122 -19.73 1.44 7.80
C GLY A 122 -19.18 2.20 6.59
N ALA A 123 -19.63 3.44 6.34
CA ALA A 123 -19.11 4.20 5.20
C ALA A 123 -17.62 4.51 5.33
N ILE A 124 -16.91 4.39 4.21
CA ILE A 124 -15.51 4.75 4.04
C ILE A 124 -15.36 5.60 2.77
N GLY A 125 -14.61 6.67 2.86
CA GLY A 125 -14.35 7.59 1.74
C GLY A 125 -12.96 8.19 1.83
N TYR A 126 -12.66 9.07 0.93
CA TYR A 126 -11.42 9.87 0.92
C TYR A 126 -11.75 11.33 0.65
N VAL A 127 -10.90 12.20 1.15
CA VAL A 127 -10.99 13.65 0.97
C VAL A 127 -9.58 14.23 0.87
N SER A 128 -9.45 15.48 0.47
CA SER A 128 -8.19 16.21 0.51
C SER A 128 -7.61 16.20 1.94
N ALA A 129 -6.30 16.10 2.06
CA ALA A 129 -5.62 16.12 3.36
C ALA A 129 -5.92 17.37 4.20
N GLU A 130 -6.22 18.48 3.54
CA GLU A 130 -6.53 19.76 4.19
C GLU A 130 -7.98 19.87 4.69
N THR A 131 -8.87 19.01 4.19
CA THR A 131 -10.30 19.08 4.56
C THR A 131 -10.51 18.71 6.02
N SER A 132 -11.35 19.47 6.74
CA SER A 132 -11.74 19.13 8.11
C SER A 132 -12.51 17.80 8.14
N ALA A 133 -12.11 16.90 9.03
CA ALA A 133 -12.71 15.57 9.20
C ALA A 133 -13.52 15.48 10.50
N GLU A 134 -14.27 16.52 10.84
CA GLU A 134 -15.09 16.55 12.05
C GLU A 134 -16.24 15.53 11.98
N GLY A 135 -16.40 14.78 13.05
CA GLY A 135 -17.46 13.75 13.15
C GLY A 135 -17.18 12.44 12.43
N VAL A 136 -16.02 12.29 11.80
CA VAL A 136 -15.55 11.07 11.16
C VAL A 136 -14.20 10.62 11.71
N LYS A 137 -13.88 9.36 11.53
CA LYS A 137 -12.61 8.77 11.91
C LYS A 137 -11.65 8.84 10.72
N THR A 138 -10.43 9.30 10.94
CA THR A 138 -9.36 9.20 9.93
C THR A 138 -8.67 7.85 10.07
N LEU A 139 -8.55 7.12 8.97
CA LEU A 139 -7.80 5.86 8.91
C LEU A 139 -6.35 6.16 8.52
N ALA A 140 -5.41 5.68 9.33
CA ALA A 140 -4.01 5.74 8.94
C ALA A 140 -3.75 4.73 7.80
N ILE A 141 -3.20 5.21 6.70
CA ILE A 141 -2.84 4.34 5.59
C ILE A 141 -1.51 3.68 5.95
N GLU A 142 -1.50 2.36 5.94
CA GLU A 142 -0.27 1.61 6.13
C GLU A 142 0.65 1.89 4.93
N ASP A 143 1.77 2.55 5.17
CA ASP A 143 2.76 2.78 4.12
C ASP A 143 3.14 1.46 3.46
N ALA A 144 2.99 1.38 2.15
CA ALA A 144 3.47 0.23 1.37
C ALA A 144 4.99 0.03 1.58
N ARG A 145 5.71 1.10 1.89
CA ARG A 145 7.12 1.06 2.30
C ARG A 145 7.31 0.39 3.66
N ASN A 146 6.40 0.60 4.61
CA ASN A 146 6.43 -0.08 5.92
C ASN A 146 5.95 -1.53 5.86
N SER A 147 5.12 -1.89 4.88
CA SER A 147 4.75 -3.30 4.65
C SER A 147 5.80 -4.04 3.81
N ALA A 148 6.60 -3.33 3.00
CA ALA A 148 7.60 -3.92 2.10
C ALA A 148 9.01 -4.01 2.71
N GLU A 149 9.35 -3.23 3.74
CA GLU A 149 10.70 -3.19 4.30
C GLU A 149 10.79 -3.62 5.77
N ARG A 150 10.22 -4.77 6.10
CA ARG A 150 10.67 -5.40 7.32
C ARG A 150 12.10 -5.91 7.10
N LYS A 151 13.02 -5.40 7.89
CA LYS A 151 14.40 -5.89 7.87
C LYS A 151 14.42 -7.32 8.41
N LEU A 152 14.99 -8.23 7.64
CA LEU A 152 15.23 -9.60 8.09
C LEU A 152 16.34 -9.56 9.16
N ILE A 153 16.00 -9.95 10.39
CA ILE A 153 16.92 -9.98 11.53
C ILE A 153 17.67 -11.32 11.57
N THR A 154 16.90 -12.40 11.45
CA THR A 154 17.45 -13.75 11.49
C THR A 154 17.11 -14.46 10.19
N ARG A 155 18.15 -14.88 9.46
CA ARG A 155 18.04 -15.67 8.25
C ARG A 155 18.53 -17.09 8.53
N VAL A 156 17.73 -18.07 8.16
CA VAL A 156 18.11 -19.47 8.15
C VAL A 156 18.20 -19.92 6.69
N GLU A 157 19.37 -20.40 6.29
CA GLU A 157 19.54 -20.90 4.93
C GLU A 157 18.78 -22.22 4.76
N PRO A 158 18.10 -22.43 3.61
CA PRO A 158 17.43 -23.68 3.32
C PRO A 158 18.43 -24.80 3.10
N ALA A 159 18.16 -25.97 3.67
CA ALA A 159 18.92 -27.17 3.38
C ALA A 159 18.70 -27.59 1.93
N TYR A 160 19.75 -27.74 1.18
CA TYR A 160 19.64 -28.23 -0.19
C TYR A 160 19.41 -29.76 -0.17
N PRO A 161 18.31 -30.27 -0.75
CA PRO A 161 18.08 -31.72 -0.78
C PRO A 161 19.17 -32.44 -1.58
N GLU A 162 19.85 -33.39 -0.96
CA GLU A 162 21.01 -34.10 -1.53
C GLU A 162 20.70 -34.75 -2.89
N THR A 163 19.51 -35.31 -3.05
CA THR A 163 19.07 -35.92 -4.31
C THR A 163 19.05 -34.90 -5.46
N LEU A 164 18.57 -33.67 -5.21
CA LEU A 164 18.53 -32.63 -6.24
C LEU A 164 19.93 -32.02 -6.49
N LYS A 165 20.75 -31.95 -5.45
CA LYS A 165 22.14 -31.49 -5.57
C LYS A 165 22.96 -32.45 -6.44
N GLN A 166 22.84 -33.76 -6.23
CA GLN A 166 23.51 -34.80 -7.04
C GLN A 166 23.02 -34.78 -8.51
N LEU A 167 21.76 -34.53 -8.73
CA LEU A 167 21.15 -34.38 -10.06
C LEU A 167 21.40 -33.02 -10.70
N LYS A 168 22.10 -32.11 -10.02
CA LYS A 168 22.36 -30.72 -10.45
C LYS A 168 21.07 -29.94 -10.79
N ILE A 169 19.97 -30.26 -10.12
CA ILE A 169 18.68 -29.61 -10.30
C ILE A 169 18.59 -28.41 -9.35
N GLY A 170 18.87 -27.23 -9.84
CA GLY A 170 18.72 -25.94 -9.12
C GLY A 170 17.55 -25.11 -9.62
N GLY A 171 17.50 -23.88 -9.17
CA GLY A 171 16.51 -22.92 -9.64
C GLY A 171 16.07 -21.94 -8.56
N THR A 172 15.22 -20.99 -8.95
CA THR A 172 14.68 -19.99 -8.03
C THR A 172 13.31 -20.43 -7.51
N VAL A 173 13.16 -20.45 -6.20
CA VAL A 173 11.89 -20.65 -5.50
C VAL A 173 11.33 -19.30 -5.07
N ARG A 174 10.08 -19.02 -5.42
CA ARG A 174 9.37 -17.81 -4.98
C ARG A 174 8.32 -18.19 -3.95
N LEU A 175 8.38 -17.51 -2.81
CA LEU A 175 7.48 -17.72 -1.67
C LEU A 175 6.81 -16.41 -1.28
N GLN A 176 5.55 -16.49 -0.90
CA GLN A 176 4.85 -15.42 -0.23
C GLN A 176 4.79 -15.74 1.27
N LEU A 177 5.25 -14.81 2.08
CA LEU A 177 5.32 -14.94 3.53
C LEU A 177 4.30 -14.01 4.18
N THR A 178 3.55 -14.52 5.16
CA THR A 178 2.78 -13.68 6.08
C THR A 178 3.56 -13.56 7.39
N VAL A 179 3.92 -12.35 7.76
CA VAL A 179 4.73 -12.05 8.95
C VAL A 179 3.86 -11.38 10.01
N THR A 180 3.88 -11.93 11.22
CA THR A 180 3.12 -11.40 12.37
C THR A 180 3.64 -10.03 12.83
N PRO A 181 2.88 -9.27 13.64
CA PRO A 181 3.38 -8.03 14.24
C PRO A 181 4.68 -8.21 15.02
N LYS A 182 4.89 -9.37 15.64
CA LYS A 182 6.11 -9.70 16.39
C LYS A 182 7.33 -10.01 15.52
N GLY A 183 7.14 -10.11 14.18
CA GLY A 183 8.22 -10.40 13.24
C GLY A 183 8.39 -11.89 12.89
N ASN A 184 7.58 -12.79 13.43
CA ASN A 184 7.65 -14.20 13.11
C ASN A 184 6.88 -14.53 11.83
N VAL A 185 7.37 -15.44 11.00
CA VAL A 185 6.67 -15.96 9.84
C VAL A 185 5.54 -16.90 10.30
N GLU A 186 4.29 -16.53 9.97
CA GLU A 186 3.08 -17.27 10.34
C GLU A 186 2.62 -18.21 9.23
N ASN A 187 2.63 -17.73 7.99
CA ASN A 187 2.20 -18.51 6.82
C ASN A 187 3.20 -18.36 5.68
N VAL A 188 3.34 -19.43 4.89
CA VAL A 188 4.21 -19.49 3.72
C VAL A 188 3.46 -20.15 2.58
N GLN A 189 3.36 -19.46 1.44
CA GLN A 189 2.74 -19.96 0.23
C GLN A 189 3.78 -20.03 -0.89
N LEU A 190 3.89 -21.19 -1.55
CA LEU A 190 4.74 -21.35 -2.73
C LEU A 190 4.07 -20.69 -3.94
N LEU A 191 4.72 -19.68 -4.52
CA LEU A 191 4.26 -18.98 -5.73
C LEU A 191 4.85 -19.61 -7.00
N GLY A 192 6.02 -20.23 -6.90
CA GLY A 192 6.66 -20.85 -8.06
C GLY A 192 8.04 -21.43 -7.74
N GLY A 193 8.50 -22.32 -8.61
CA GLY A 193 9.74 -23.06 -8.47
C GLY A 193 9.53 -24.58 -8.35
N ASN A 194 10.61 -25.33 -8.21
CA ASN A 194 10.55 -26.78 -8.01
C ASN A 194 9.89 -27.10 -6.64
N PRO A 195 8.88 -27.98 -6.56
CA PRO A 195 8.16 -28.27 -5.31
C PRO A 195 9.05 -28.79 -4.17
N ILE A 196 10.04 -29.62 -4.47
CA ILE A 196 10.97 -30.20 -3.47
C ILE A 196 11.89 -29.10 -2.91
N LEU A 197 12.40 -28.21 -3.78
CA LEU A 197 13.15 -27.02 -3.34
C LEU A 197 12.22 -26.05 -2.58
N GLY A 198 10.95 -25.96 -2.98
CA GLY A 198 9.92 -25.19 -2.32
C GLY A 198 9.66 -25.64 -0.88
N GLU A 199 9.63 -26.94 -0.63
CA GLU A 199 9.50 -27.50 0.72
C GLU A 199 10.72 -27.17 1.59
N ALA A 200 11.93 -27.36 1.07
CA ALA A 200 13.17 -27.00 1.76
C ALA A 200 13.23 -25.49 2.09
N ALA A 201 12.85 -24.65 1.14
CA ALA A 201 12.75 -23.21 1.31
C ALA A 201 11.71 -22.84 2.37
N THR A 202 10.51 -23.43 2.33
CA THR A 202 9.42 -23.22 3.29
C THR A 202 9.86 -23.54 4.72
N ASN A 203 10.55 -24.65 4.92
CA ASN A 203 11.06 -25.07 6.22
C ASN A 203 12.12 -24.11 6.79
N ALA A 204 12.91 -23.47 5.93
CA ALA A 204 13.89 -22.47 6.33
C ALA A 204 13.22 -21.13 6.68
N VAL A 205 12.33 -20.62 5.81
CA VAL A 205 11.72 -19.28 5.99
C VAL A 205 10.76 -19.24 7.18
N LYS A 206 10.16 -20.34 7.59
CA LYS A 206 9.36 -20.42 8.82
C LYS A 206 10.14 -20.07 10.08
N ARG A 207 11.47 -20.21 10.03
CA ARG A 207 12.40 -19.86 11.13
C ARG A 207 13.00 -18.47 10.98
N TRP A 208 12.65 -17.73 9.93
CA TRP A 208 13.09 -16.37 9.76
C TRP A 208 12.40 -15.43 10.73
N VAL A 209 13.13 -14.42 11.17
CA VAL A 209 12.61 -13.39 12.06
C VAL A 209 12.86 -12.03 11.43
N TYR A 210 11.81 -11.25 11.34
CA TYR A 210 11.81 -9.90 10.82
C TYR A 210 11.71 -8.87 11.96
N THR A 211 11.99 -7.61 11.67
CA THR A 211 11.72 -6.53 12.62
C THR A 211 10.23 -6.50 12.99
N PRO A 212 9.88 -6.30 14.28
CA PRO A 212 8.50 -6.09 14.69
C PRO A 212 7.86 -4.90 13.96
N ASN A 213 6.57 -4.96 13.75
CA ASN A 213 5.77 -3.88 13.16
C ASN A 213 4.38 -3.89 13.79
N HIS A 214 3.65 -2.79 13.70
CA HIS A 214 2.31 -2.66 14.29
C HIS A 214 1.28 -3.59 13.65
N SER A 215 1.48 -4.00 12.39
CA SER A 215 0.53 -4.85 11.66
C SER A 215 1.16 -6.12 11.11
N ARG A 216 0.30 -7.08 10.76
CA ARG A 216 0.66 -8.26 9.96
C ARG A 216 0.99 -7.80 8.54
N THR A 217 2.07 -8.31 7.97
CA THR A 217 2.51 -7.94 6.61
C THR A 217 2.70 -9.16 5.74
N THR A 218 2.50 -8.98 4.43
CA THR A 218 2.79 -10.01 3.42
C THR A 218 3.98 -9.53 2.59
N THR A 219 4.98 -10.38 2.43
CA THR A 219 6.17 -10.10 1.62
C THR A 219 6.50 -11.27 0.71
N GLU A 220 7.06 -10.99 -0.46
CA GLU A 220 7.56 -12.02 -1.37
C GLU A 220 9.07 -12.15 -1.21
N VAL A 221 9.56 -13.38 -1.22
CA VAL A 221 10.97 -13.69 -1.20
C VAL A 221 11.34 -14.68 -2.30
N SER A 222 12.51 -14.49 -2.88
CA SER A 222 13.08 -15.40 -3.88
C SER A 222 14.35 -16.02 -3.33
N ILE A 223 14.41 -17.34 -3.38
CA ILE A 223 15.56 -18.13 -2.91
C ILE A 223 16.15 -18.88 -4.09
N LEU A 224 17.41 -18.64 -4.36
CA LEU A 224 18.17 -19.33 -5.40
C LEU A 224 18.85 -20.57 -4.81
N PHE A 225 18.58 -21.71 -5.40
CA PHE A 225 19.30 -22.97 -5.16
C PHE A 225 20.29 -23.18 -6.30
N ASP A 226 21.56 -23.07 -5.99
CA ASP A 226 22.65 -23.26 -6.95
C ASP A 226 23.36 -24.60 -6.66
N PRO A 227 23.29 -25.58 -7.58
CA PRO A 227 23.89 -26.89 -7.36
C PRO A 227 25.42 -26.89 -7.40
N SER A 228 26.03 -25.76 -7.77
CA SER A 228 27.48 -25.62 -7.81
C SER A 228 28.09 -25.07 -6.50
N ARG A 229 27.23 -24.77 -5.52
CA ARG A 229 27.62 -24.29 -4.20
C ARG A 229 27.69 -25.37 -3.15
#